data_4274db810bec49f91e296421985ffd8a
#
_entry.id   4274db810bec49f91e296421985ffd8a
#
_cell.length_a   1.000
_cell.length_b   1.000
_cell.length_c   1.000
_cell.angle_alpha   90.00
_cell.angle_beta   90.00
_cell.angle_gamma   90.00
#
_symmetry.space_group_name_H-M   'P 1'
#
loop_
_entity.id
_entity.type
_entity.pdbx_description
1 polymer ?
#
loop_
_entity_poly.entity_id
_entity_poly.type
_entity_poly.pdbx_seq_one_letter_code
_entity_poly.pdbx_strand_id
1 'polypeptide(L)'
;MLYSESQEIELGKQTDAEVAAMYGVYDDPALQAYVSKLGLALAAKTQRPGLPWRFTVLDSPVINAFAVPGGAVYVTRGILALMSSEAELAAVLGHEIGHVNARHSMSQMSKQQVAQIGLAVGTVVSKQFAKYAGLAGTGLQVLFLKYSRDNENQSDGLGVDYARAAGYDPADMAVTFTALQRMGDLSGGSSLPGFLSTHPLTPDRIAHVKALLQPGDASLARKPEAYLRTVENVVVGEDPRQGYVENGVFYHPVLRFQFAVPAGWKVDNTPAQVTLIAADQNGGIILRGGKTTDTAEEFAKKQAAEITKSGGTLLNESRTTINGLACYAQAYTIAQENADPVRMELSCLKKGDWVFAFSAMSSASGFAKYGPDFKRIVASFKDLTDASKIDRSPKRLALVKANGSDTLQAILKKAGTAEKSWPQFAVMNGLELTAVPAAGRLIKTVR
;
A
#
# COMPACT_ATOMS: atom_id res chain seq x y z
N MET A 1 29.77 3.16 2.04
CA MET A 1 28.47 3.01 2.72
C MET A 1 28.65 3.27 4.20
N LEU A 2 27.75 4.06 4.81
CA LEU A 2 27.84 4.42 6.24
C LEU A 2 27.28 3.34 7.18
N TYR A 3 26.56 2.36 6.64
CA TYR A 3 25.85 1.34 7.43
C TYR A 3 26.47 -0.05 7.26
N SER A 4 26.64 -0.76 8.37
CA SER A 4 27.02 -2.17 8.40
C SER A 4 25.86 -3.08 7.98
N GLU A 5 26.15 -4.35 7.72
CA GLU A 5 25.08 -5.34 7.42
C GLU A 5 24.18 -5.58 8.63
N SER A 6 24.73 -5.59 9.84
CA SER A 6 23.93 -5.74 11.06
C SER A 6 22.97 -4.57 11.28
N GLN A 7 23.39 -3.34 10.99
CA GLN A 7 22.52 -2.16 11.04
C GLN A 7 21.42 -2.20 9.96
N GLU A 8 21.76 -2.70 8.76
CA GLU A 8 20.80 -2.92 7.68
C GLU A 8 19.72 -3.91 8.10
N ILE A 9 20.10 -5.04 8.70
CA ILE A 9 19.17 -6.07 9.18
C ILE A 9 18.27 -5.54 10.30
N GLU A 10 18.83 -4.78 11.24
CA GLU A 10 18.07 -4.22 12.35
C GLU A 10 17.03 -3.19 11.88
N LEU A 11 17.42 -2.31 10.97
CA LEU A 11 16.50 -1.37 10.31
C LEU A 11 15.38 -2.12 9.60
N GLY A 12 15.69 -3.22 8.89
CA GLY A 12 14.70 -4.05 8.23
C GLY A 12 13.68 -4.65 9.17
N LYS A 13 14.11 -5.14 10.34
CA LYS A 13 13.21 -5.69 11.37
C LYS A 13 12.24 -4.64 11.91
N GLN A 14 12.72 -3.43 12.16
CA GLN A 14 11.89 -2.33 12.65
C GLN A 14 10.85 -1.92 11.60
N THR A 15 11.30 -1.76 10.36
CA THR A 15 10.44 -1.42 9.22
C THR A 15 9.36 -2.48 8.96
N ASP A 16 9.69 -3.75 9.16
CA ASP A 16 8.75 -4.84 8.91
C ASP A 16 7.50 -4.78 9.79
N ALA A 17 7.67 -4.49 11.08
CA ALA A 17 6.53 -4.32 11.98
C ALA A 17 5.64 -3.13 11.55
N GLU A 18 6.24 -2.05 11.08
CA GLU A 18 5.54 -0.86 10.58
C GLU A 18 4.80 -1.16 9.27
N VAL A 19 5.42 -1.91 8.33
CA VAL A 19 4.78 -2.33 7.08
C VAL A 19 3.59 -3.23 7.35
N ALA A 20 3.75 -4.24 8.21
CA ALA A 20 2.67 -5.15 8.57
C ALA A 20 1.48 -4.40 9.23
N ALA A 21 1.77 -3.41 10.06
CA ALA A 21 0.73 -2.57 10.67
C ALA A 21 0.02 -1.69 9.64
N MET A 22 0.76 -1.10 8.68
CA MET A 22 0.22 -0.17 7.70
C MET A 22 -0.62 -0.83 6.61
N TYR A 23 -0.14 -1.94 6.06
CA TYR A 23 -0.75 -2.59 4.89
C TYR A 23 -1.61 -3.81 5.25
N GLY A 24 -1.43 -4.38 6.44
CA GLY A 24 -1.99 -5.68 6.80
C GLY A 24 -1.32 -6.83 6.05
N VAL A 25 -1.23 -7.99 6.69
CA VAL A 25 -0.81 -9.22 6.04
C VAL A 25 -2.04 -9.90 5.44
N TYR A 26 -1.98 -10.29 4.17
CA TYR A 26 -3.09 -10.97 3.52
C TYR A 26 -3.33 -12.34 4.15
N ASP A 27 -4.56 -12.58 4.61
CA ASP A 27 -4.95 -13.79 5.34
C ASP A 27 -5.22 -14.96 4.38
N ASP A 28 -4.14 -15.49 3.80
CA ASP A 28 -4.12 -16.70 2.98
C ASP A 28 -2.78 -17.43 3.17
N PRO A 29 -2.69 -18.38 4.11
CA PRO A 29 -1.44 -19.10 4.41
C PRO A 29 -0.85 -19.84 3.21
N ALA A 30 -1.69 -20.35 2.29
CA ALA A 30 -1.21 -21.07 1.12
C ALA A 30 -0.53 -20.11 0.12
N LEU A 31 -1.12 -18.94 -0.10
CA LEU A 31 -0.55 -17.91 -0.95
C LEU A 31 0.73 -17.32 -0.34
N GLN A 32 0.77 -17.10 0.99
CA GLN A 32 1.98 -16.68 1.71
C GLN A 32 3.11 -17.69 1.50
N ALA A 33 2.83 -18.98 1.71
CA ALA A 33 3.82 -20.05 1.53
C ALA A 33 4.31 -20.16 0.08
N TYR A 34 3.42 -19.98 -0.90
CA TYR A 34 3.75 -20.00 -2.32
C TYR A 34 4.72 -18.87 -2.70
N VAL A 35 4.41 -17.63 -2.33
CA VAL A 35 5.26 -16.46 -2.61
C VAL A 35 6.60 -16.58 -1.87
N SER A 36 6.58 -17.02 -0.61
CA SER A 36 7.79 -17.22 0.18
C SER A 36 8.70 -18.29 -0.44
N LYS A 37 8.15 -19.42 -0.88
CA LYS A 37 8.93 -20.47 -1.54
C LYS A 37 9.62 -19.98 -2.80
N LEU A 38 8.91 -19.25 -3.65
CA LEU A 38 9.48 -18.69 -4.88
C LEU A 38 10.58 -17.67 -4.57
N GLY A 39 10.30 -16.74 -3.64
CA GLY A 39 11.25 -15.70 -3.25
C GLY A 39 12.54 -16.28 -2.66
N LEU A 40 12.43 -17.27 -1.78
CA LEU A 40 13.59 -17.96 -1.20
C LEU A 40 14.43 -18.70 -2.26
N ALA A 41 13.78 -19.29 -3.28
CA ALA A 41 14.50 -19.93 -4.38
C ALA A 41 15.30 -18.93 -5.22
N LEU A 42 14.78 -17.72 -5.42
CA LEU A 42 15.49 -16.61 -6.08
C LEU A 42 16.61 -16.05 -5.19
N ALA A 43 16.33 -15.80 -3.91
CA ALA A 43 17.29 -15.26 -2.94
C ALA A 43 18.52 -16.16 -2.78
N ALA A 44 18.35 -17.48 -2.89
CA ALA A 44 19.43 -18.46 -2.88
C ALA A 44 20.41 -18.31 -4.08
N LYS A 45 20.02 -17.57 -5.13
CA LYS A 45 20.87 -17.30 -6.30
C LYS A 45 21.64 -15.99 -6.22
N THR A 46 21.46 -15.23 -5.14
CA THR A 46 22.12 -13.92 -4.94
C THR A 46 23.53 -14.06 -4.38
N GLN A 47 24.26 -12.95 -4.35
CA GLN A 47 25.57 -12.85 -3.68
C GLN A 47 25.44 -12.75 -2.15
N ARG A 48 24.22 -12.58 -1.63
CA ARG A 48 23.94 -12.46 -0.18
C ARG A 48 22.85 -13.46 0.28
N PRO A 49 23.01 -14.79 0.01
CA PRO A 49 21.98 -15.77 0.34
C PRO A 49 21.76 -15.95 1.85
N GLY A 50 22.73 -15.53 2.67
CA GLY A 50 22.68 -15.62 4.14
C GLY A 50 21.89 -14.50 4.83
N LEU A 51 21.35 -13.52 4.11
CA LEU A 51 20.43 -12.55 4.71
C LEU A 51 19.16 -13.24 5.23
N PRO A 52 18.50 -12.68 6.26
CA PRO A 52 17.24 -13.21 6.79
C PRO A 52 16.07 -12.91 5.83
N TRP A 53 16.16 -13.45 4.61
CA TRP A 53 15.16 -13.24 3.56
C TRP A 53 13.76 -13.65 4.01
N ARG A 54 12.80 -12.77 3.78
CA ARG A 54 11.39 -13.00 4.07
C ARG A 54 10.53 -12.38 2.97
N PHE A 55 9.47 -13.08 2.59
CA PHE A 55 8.55 -12.67 1.54
C PHE A 55 7.14 -12.67 2.09
N THR A 56 6.43 -11.55 1.98
CA THR A 56 5.10 -11.37 2.58
C THR A 56 4.12 -10.81 1.56
N VAL A 57 2.93 -11.40 1.50
CA VAL A 57 1.81 -10.85 0.74
C VAL A 57 1.03 -9.88 1.63
N LEU A 58 0.89 -8.65 1.16
CA LEU A 58 0.17 -7.58 1.85
C LEU A 58 -1.28 -7.47 1.37
N ASP A 59 -2.19 -7.16 2.30
CA ASP A 59 -3.63 -6.96 2.02
C ASP A 59 -3.90 -5.54 1.49
N SER A 60 -3.33 -5.23 0.34
CA SER A 60 -3.49 -3.94 -0.32
C SER A 60 -3.91 -4.13 -1.78
N PRO A 61 -4.93 -3.37 -2.26
CA PRO A 61 -5.35 -3.38 -3.66
C PRO A 61 -4.37 -2.64 -4.57
N VAL A 62 -3.46 -1.85 -4.02
CA VAL A 62 -2.46 -1.08 -4.77
C VAL A 62 -1.55 -2.05 -5.50
N ILE A 63 -1.30 -1.82 -6.79
CA ILE A 63 -0.36 -2.63 -7.59
C ILE A 63 1.05 -2.22 -7.19
N ASN A 64 1.66 -2.99 -6.26
CA ASN A 64 2.99 -2.69 -5.74
C ASN A 64 3.75 -3.94 -5.28
N ALA A 65 5.08 -3.85 -5.38
CA ALA A 65 6.05 -4.69 -4.68
C ALA A 65 7.16 -3.78 -4.21
N PHE A 66 7.80 -4.11 -3.11
CA PHE A 66 8.93 -3.34 -2.59
C PHE A 66 9.75 -4.18 -1.61
N ALA A 67 11.00 -3.79 -1.44
CA ALA A 67 11.87 -4.39 -0.45
C ALA A 67 12.34 -3.35 0.56
N VAL A 68 12.59 -3.81 1.79
CA VAL A 68 13.24 -3.02 2.82
C VAL A 68 14.65 -3.57 3.08
N PRO A 69 15.56 -2.77 3.63
CA PRO A 69 16.89 -3.23 3.98
C PRO A 69 16.87 -4.54 4.80
N GLY A 70 17.89 -5.37 4.66
CA GLY A 70 18.01 -6.58 5.46
C GLY A 70 17.25 -7.81 4.97
N GLY A 71 16.50 -7.74 3.82
CA GLY A 71 16.00 -8.92 3.14
C GLY A 71 14.49 -9.18 3.27
N ALA A 72 13.70 -8.26 3.81
CA ALA A 72 12.25 -8.41 3.74
C ALA A 72 11.70 -7.81 2.44
N VAL A 73 10.93 -8.61 1.70
CA VAL A 73 10.34 -8.29 0.41
C VAL A 73 8.82 -8.47 0.49
N TYR A 74 8.09 -7.52 -0.04
CA TYR A 74 6.64 -7.47 0.01
C TYR A 74 6.05 -7.41 -1.38
N VAL A 75 4.95 -8.13 -1.57
CA VAL A 75 4.09 -8.04 -2.74
C VAL A 75 2.66 -7.80 -2.29
N THR A 76 1.95 -6.90 -2.93
CA THR A 76 0.55 -6.67 -2.63
C THR A 76 -0.34 -7.67 -3.38
N ARG A 77 -1.55 -7.92 -2.86
CA ARG A 77 -2.54 -8.71 -3.61
C ARG A 77 -2.92 -8.04 -4.95
N GLY A 78 -2.77 -6.71 -5.04
CA GLY A 78 -3.00 -5.97 -6.28
C GLY A 78 -2.05 -6.36 -7.40
N ILE A 79 -0.73 -6.45 -7.13
CA ILE A 79 0.24 -6.86 -8.15
C ILE A 79 0.11 -8.36 -8.47
N LEU A 80 -0.22 -9.20 -7.47
CA LEU A 80 -0.47 -10.62 -7.72
C LEU A 80 -1.66 -10.83 -8.67
N ALA A 81 -2.73 -10.06 -8.51
CA ALA A 81 -3.89 -10.12 -9.42
C ALA A 81 -3.54 -9.65 -10.83
N LEU A 82 -2.60 -8.72 -11.00
CA LEU A 82 -2.16 -8.20 -12.31
C LEU A 82 -1.39 -9.26 -13.10
N MET A 83 -0.42 -9.93 -12.49
CA MET A 83 0.47 -10.89 -13.16
C MET A 83 -0.28 -12.12 -13.69
N SER A 84 0.26 -12.77 -14.71
CA SER A 84 -0.38 -13.90 -15.41
C SER A 84 0.48 -15.18 -15.43
N SER A 85 1.69 -15.14 -14.89
CA SER A 85 2.57 -16.32 -14.81
C SER A 85 3.45 -16.28 -13.55
N GLU A 86 3.96 -17.46 -13.15
CA GLU A 86 4.94 -17.56 -12.06
C GLU A 86 6.26 -16.87 -12.44
N ALA A 87 6.62 -16.84 -13.73
CA ALA A 87 7.81 -16.14 -14.21
C ALA A 87 7.67 -14.61 -14.09
N GLU A 88 6.46 -14.04 -14.29
CA GLU A 88 6.22 -12.61 -14.01
C GLU A 88 6.43 -12.29 -12.54
N LEU A 89 5.93 -13.13 -11.62
CA LEU A 89 6.18 -12.97 -10.19
C LEU A 89 7.66 -13.15 -9.84
N ALA A 90 8.35 -14.13 -10.45
CA ALA A 90 9.78 -14.34 -10.26
C ALA A 90 10.60 -13.11 -10.71
N ALA A 91 10.20 -12.48 -11.81
CA ALA A 91 10.83 -11.26 -12.32
C ALA A 91 10.68 -10.09 -11.35
N VAL A 92 9.47 -9.84 -10.83
CA VAL A 92 9.22 -8.78 -9.83
C VAL A 92 10.00 -9.03 -8.55
N LEU A 93 9.91 -10.25 -7.99
CA LEU A 93 10.67 -10.61 -6.78
C LEU A 93 12.17 -10.52 -7.02
N GLY A 94 12.66 -10.94 -8.18
CA GLY A 94 14.07 -10.84 -8.57
C GLY A 94 14.57 -9.39 -8.62
N HIS A 95 13.75 -8.48 -9.14
CA HIS A 95 14.02 -7.03 -9.15
C HIS A 95 14.15 -6.48 -7.73
N GLU A 96 13.20 -6.80 -6.83
CA GLU A 96 13.23 -6.35 -5.44
C GLU A 96 14.42 -6.93 -4.67
N ILE A 97 14.70 -8.21 -4.88
CA ILE A 97 15.91 -8.87 -4.35
C ILE A 97 17.16 -8.16 -4.87
N GLY A 98 17.17 -7.73 -6.14
CA GLY A 98 18.24 -6.95 -6.74
C GLY A 98 18.55 -5.67 -5.98
N HIS A 99 17.50 -4.90 -5.60
CA HIS A 99 17.66 -3.69 -4.78
C HIS A 99 18.30 -3.96 -3.42
N VAL A 100 17.89 -5.03 -2.74
CA VAL A 100 18.48 -5.43 -1.45
C VAL A 100 19.92 -5.90 -1.63
N ASN A 101 20.17 -6.77 -2.63
CA ASN A 101 21.50 -7.33 -2.87
C ASN A 101 22.51 -6.24 -3.22
N ALA A 102 22.13 -5.25 -4.04
CA ALA A 102 22.94 -4.09 -4.39
C ALA A 102 22.96 -2.99 -3.30
N ARG A 103 22.18 -3.15 -2.21
CA ARG A 103 22.10 -2.22 -1.08
C ARG A 103 21.66 -0.80 -1.50
N HIS A 104 20.76 -0.68 -2.48
CA HIS A 104 20.34 0.61 -3.04
C HIS A 104 19.73 1.53 -2.00
N SER A 105 18.84 1.02 -1.14
CA SER A 105 18.21 1.79 -0.06
C SER A 105 19.25 2.35 0.91
N MET A 106 20.24 1.54 1.31
CA MET A 106 21.30 1.96 2.23
C MET A 106 22.22 3.01 1.60
N SER A 107 22.48 2.90 0.29
CA SER A 107 23.24 3.91 -0.46
C SER A 107 22.49 5.24 -0.53
N GLN A 108 21.18 5.22 -0.81
CA GLN A 108 20.32 6.39 -0.84
C GLN A 108 20.26 7.09 0.52
N MET A 109 20.03 6.34 1.59
CA MET A 109 20.00 6.85 2.96
C MET A 109 21.34 7.49 3.34
N SER A 110 22.47 6.85 2.98
CA SER A 110 23.81 7.41 3.21
C SER A 110 24.01 8.74 2.49
N LYS A 111 23.54 8.86 1.24
CA LYS A 111 23.60 10.12 0.46
C LYS A 111 22.71 11.22 1.07
N GLN A 112 21.50 10.88 1.50
CA GLN A 112 20.59 11.84 2.14
C GLN A 112 21.14 12.34 3.46
N GLN A 113 21.76 11.48 4.27
CA GLN A 113 22.37 11.86 5.55
C GLN A 113 23.53 12.84 5.35
N VAL A 114 24.36 12.62 4.32
CA VAL A 114 25.42 13.56 3.95
C VAL A 114 24.86 14.88 3.43
N ALA A 115 23.76 14.85 2.65
CA ALA A 115 23.13 16.05 2.10
C ALA A 115 22.39 16.87 3.15
N GLN A 116 21.83 16.25 4.19
CA GLN A 116 21.13 16.96 5.30
C GLN A 116 22.09 17.75 6.18
N ILE A 117 23.38 17.43 6.21
CA ILE A 117 24.40 18.25 6.89
C ILE A 117 24.56 19.62 6.20
N GLY A 118 24.04 19.80 4.99
CA GLY A 118 24.21 21.02 4.18
C GLY A 118 22.96 21.86 3.91
N LEU A 119 21.74 21.40 4.19
CA LEU A 119 20.50 22.09 3.77
C LEU A 119 19.35 21.95 4.79
N ALA A 120 19.28 22.90 5.70
CA ALA A 120 18.06 23.18 6.45
C ALA A 120 17.24 24.26 5.72
N VAL A 121 16.31 23.89 4.80
CA VAL A 121 15.23 24.79 4.36
C VAL A 121 14.05 24.01 3.76
N GLY A 122 12.88 24.19 4.34
CA GLY A 122 11.59 24.51 3.70
C GLY A 122 10.83 23.45 2.93
N THR A 123 9.82 22.80 3.57
CA THR A 123 8.45 22.62 3.05
C THR A 123 7.57 22.09 4.19
N VAL A 124 6.64 22.95 4.69
CA VAL A 124 6.24 22.84 6.10
C VAL A 124 4.93 22.08 6.36
N VAL A 125 3.95 22.10 5.49
CA VAL A 125 2.62 21.53 5.82
C VAL A 125 2.49 20.03 5.49
N SER A 126 3.01 19.57 4.37
CA SER A 126 2.90 18.16 3.97
C SER A 126 3.78 17.22 4.80
N LYS A 127 4.97 17.70 5.25
CA LYS A 127 5.88 16.91 6.10
C LYS A 127 5.36 16.71 7.51
N GLN A 128 4.58 17.66 8.04
CA GLN A 128 4.04 17.55 9.39
C GLN A 128 2.78 16.72 9.44
N PHE A 129 1.90 16.82 8.46
CA PHE A 129 0.78 15.91 8.36
C PHE A 129 1.29 14.46 8.27
N ALA A 130 2.33 14.19 7.47
CA ALA A 130 3.02 12.90 7.39
C ALA A 130 3.64 12.48 8.73
N LYS A 131 4.27 13.41 9.47
CA LYS A 131 4.85 13.14 10.80
C LYS A 131 3.79 12.71 11.81
N TYR A 132 2.63 13.37 11.83
CA TYR A 132 1.52 13.02 12.72
C TYR A 132 0.66 11.86 12.20
N ALA A 133 0.68 11.61 10.90
CA ALA A 133 0.07 10.42 10.31
C ALA A 133 0.76 9.10 10.71
N GLY A 134 1.87 9.16 11.46
CA GLY A 134 2.65 8.00 11.87
C GLY A 134 3.57 7.45 10.77
N LEU A 135 3.73 8.20 9.66
CA LEU A 135 4.69 7.90 8.60
C LEU A 135 6.11 8.37 8.96
N ALA A 136 6.30 8.91 10.17
CA ALA A 136 7.56 9.50 10.62
C ALA A 136 8.52 8.51 11.29
N GLY A 137 8.23 7.21 11.26
CA GLY A 137 9.23 6.17 11.58
C GLY A 137 10.34 6.19 10.54
N THR A 138 11.59 6.15 10.95
CA THR A 138 12.74 6.10 10.04
C THR A 138 12.68 4.92 9.08
N GLY A 139 11.99 3.84 9.46
CA GLY A 139 11.78 2.64 8.66
C GLY A 139 10.90 2.87 7.42
N LEU A 140 9.73 3.48 7.58
CA LEU A 140 8.79 3.70 6.47
C LEU A 140 9.28 4.70 5.41
N GLN A 141 10.19 5.60 5.75
CA GLN A 141 10.79 6.52 4.78
C GLN A 141 11.52 5.78 3.64
N VAL A 142 12.02 4.58 3.92
CA VAL A 142 12.67 3.72 2.91
C VAL A 142 11.69 3.35 1.78
N LEU A 143 10.40 3.21 2.07
CA LEU A 143 9.36 2.85 1.09
C LEU A 143 9.09 3.95 0.06
N PHE A 144 9.49 5.18 0.33
CA PHE A 144 9.27 6.34 -0.53
C PHE A 144 10.54 6.81 -1.24
N LEU A 145 11.64 6.04 -1.13
CA LEU A 145 12.87 6.32 -1.86
C LEU A 145 12.64 6.12 -3.36
N LYS A 146 12.99 7.13 -4.14
CA LYS A 146 13.04 7.01 -5.60
C LYS A 146 14.44 6.58 -6.00
N TYR A 147 14.53 5.49 -6.73
CA TYR A 147 15.82 5.01 -7.22
C TYR A 147 16.25 5.75 -8.48
N SER A 148 17.58 5.84 -8.69
CA SER A 148 18.13 6.39 -9.93
C SER A 148 17.95 5.39 -11.08
N ARG A 149 18.01 5.87 -12.32
CA ARG A 149 17.98 4.99 -13.50
C ARG A 149 19.03 3.88 -13.45
N ASP A 150 20.23 4.21 -12.97
CA ASP A 150 21.29 3.22 -12.85
C ASP A 150 20.97 2.13 -11.82
N ASN A 151 20.34 2.52 -10.69
CA ASN A 151 19.87 1.56 -9.69
C ASN A 151 18.79 0.64 -10.27
N GLU A 152 17.84 1.22 -11.04
CA GLU A 152 16.79 0.45 -11.70
C GLU A 152 17.36 -0.52 -12.72
N ASN A 153 18.24 -0.05 -13.61
CA ASN A 153 18.88 -0.90 -14.62
C ASN A 153 19.73 -2.01 -13.98
N GLN A 154 20.40 -1.72 -12.86
CA GLN A 154 21.14 -2.73 -12.11
C GLN A 154 20.21 -3.77 -11.49
N SER A 155 19.10 -3.36 -10.89
CA SER A 155 18.11 -4.28 -10.34
C SER A 155 17.41 -5.09 -11.42
N ASP A 156 17.13 -4.51 -12.59
CA ASP A 156 16.59 -5.22 -13.74
C ASP A 156 17.55 -6.33 -14.20
N GLY A 157 18.85 -6.01 -14.33
CA GLY A 157 19.87 -6.97 -14.72
C GLY A 157 20.00 -8.12 -13.71
N LEU A 158 20.09 -7.79 -12.42
CA LEU A 158 20.15 -8.77 -11.34
C LEU A 158 18.88 -9.65 -11.31
N GLY A 159 17.70 -9.05 -11.48
CA GLY A 159 16.42 -9.74 -11.51
C GLY A 159 16.32 -10.73 -12.68
N VAL A 160 16.78 -10.34 -13.88
CA VAL A 160 16.91 -11.23 -15.06
C VAL A 160 17.81 -12.41 -14.74
N ASP A 161 18.97 -12.18 -14.12
CA ASP A 161 19.93 -13.24 -13.80
C ASP A 161 19.38 -14.19 -12.72
N TYR A 162 18.72 -13.67 -11.69
CA TYR A 162 18.13 -14.49 -10.63
C TYR A 162 16.95 -15.33 -11.15
N ALA A 163 16.06 -14.76 -11.97
CA ALA A 163 14.98 -15.50 -12.61
C ALA A 163 15.53 -16.65 -13.48
N ARG A 164 16.50 -16.35 -14.34
CA ARG A 164 17.19 -17.36 -15.20
C ARG A 164 17.82 -18.45 -14.37
N ALA A 165 18.60 -18.09 -13.33
CA ALA A 165 19.29 -19.04 -12.45
C ALA A 165 18.32 -19.91 -11.63
N ALA A 166 17.10 -19.43 -11.39
CA ALA A 166 16.03 -20.18 -10.75
C ALA A 166 15.16 -20.97 -11.72
N GLY A 167 15.46 -20.94 -13.03
CA GLY A 167 14.76 -21.70 -14.06
C GLY A 167 13.51 -21.04 -14.63
N TYR A 168 13.33 -19.73 -14.46
CA TYR A 168 12.20 -18.95 -15.00
C TYR A 168 12.61 -18.11 -16.20
N ASP A 169 11.68 -17.99 -17.17
CA ASP A 169 11.87 -17.16 -18.37
C ASP A 169 11.94 -15.68 -17.99
N PRO A 170 13.11 -15.04 -18.10
CA PRO A 170 13.28 -13.64 -17.71
C PRO A 170 12.59 -12.65 -18.66
N ALA A 171 12.14 -13.09 -19.83
CA ALA A 171 11.36 -12.27 -20.77
C ALA A 171 10.05 -11.77 -20.14
N ASP A 172 9.53 -12.48 -19.15
CA ASP A 172 8.30 -12.11 -18.42
C ASP A 172 8.47 -10.81 -17.61
N MET A 173 9.71 -10.36 -17.33
CA MET A 173 9.94 -9.02 -16.76
C MET A 173 9.44 -7.91 -17.71
N ALA A 174 9.74 -8.01 -19.00
CA ALA A 174 9.25 -7.05 -19.99
C ALA A 174 7.73 -7.11 -20.17
N VAL A 175 7.13 -8.30 -20.02
CA VAL A 175 5.66 -8.46 -20.00
C VAL A 175 5.05 -7.73 -18.83
N THR A 176 5.60 -7.92 -17.63
CA THR A 176 5.15 -7.24 -16.40
C THR A 176 5.27 -5.72 -16.54
N PHE A 177 6.40 -5.22 -17.03
CA PHE A 177 6.60 -3.78 -17.23
C PHE A 177 5.58 -3.20 -18.21
N THR A 178 5.28 -3.91 -19.29
CA THR A 178 4.24 -3.48 -20.25
C THR A 178 2.85 -3.44 -19.59
N ALA A 179 2.51 -4.42 -18.76
CA ALA A 179 1.25 -4.44 -18.03
C ALA A 179 1.16 -3.30 -17.01
N LEU A 180 2.24 -3.02 -16.28
CA LEU A 180 2.33 -1.90 -15.32
C LEU A 180 2.17 -0.55 -16.03
N GLN A 181 2.83 -0.35 -17.18
CA GLN A 181 2.69 0.86 -17.98
C GLN A 181 1.25 1.07 -18.45
N ARG A 182 0.63 0.06 -19.06
CA ARG A 182 -0.77 0.13 -19.49
C ARG A 182 -1.73 0.40 -18.34
N MET A 183 -1.46 -0.14 -17.15
CA MET A 183 -2.25 0.14 -15.95
C MET A 183 -2.09 1.59 -15.49
N GLY A 184 -0.86 2.14 -15.58
CA GLY A 184 -0.58 3.56 -15.30
C GLY A 184 -1.33 4.49 -16.25
N ASP A 185 -1.35 4.17 -17.55
CA ASP A 185 -2.06 4.95 -18.58
C ASP A 185 -3.57 5.01 -18.30
N LEU A 186 -4.17 3.91 -17.85
CA LEU A 186 -5.59 3.86 -17.45
C LEU A 186 -5.91 4.78 -16.27
N SER A 187 -4.94 5.05 -15.41
CA SER A 187 -5.10 5.94 -14.24
C SER A 187 -5.01 7.43 -14.58
N GLY A 188 -4.83 7.79 -15.85
CA GLY A 188 -4.75 9.19 -16.32
C GLY A 188 -3.57 9.99 -15.76
N GLY A 189 -2.51 9.31 -15.32
CA GLY A 189 -1.29 9.93 -14.75
C GLY A 189 -1.49 10.62 -13.39
N SER A 190 -2.70 10.68 -12.86
CA SER A 190 -3.03 11.37 -11.59
C SER A 190 -2.73 10.52 -10.35
N SER A 191 -2.62 9.21 -10.51
CA SER A 191 -2.13 8.30 -9.48
C SER A 191 -1.39 7.15 -10.16
N LEU A 192 -0.07 7.25 -10.27
CA LEU A 192 0.74 6.12 -10.72
C LEU A 192 0.48 4.93 -9.77
N PRO A 193 0.38 3.69 -10.28
CA PRO A 193 0.41 2.50 -9.44
C PRO A 193 1.60 2.59 -8.47
N GLY A 194 1.44 2.10 -7.24
CA GLY A 194 2.45 2.23 -6.21
C GLY A 194 3.86 1.83 -6.66
N PHE A 195 3.97 0.77 -7.46
CA PHE A 195 5.23 0.33 -8.06
C PHE A 195 5.88 1.40 -8.95
N LEU A 196 5.12 2.03 -9.84
CA LEU A 196 5.64 3.06 -10.75
C LEU A 196 6.03 4.37 -10.06
N SER A 197 5.55 4.62 -8.83
CA SER A 197 5.90 5.82 -8.08
C SER A 197 7.32 5.75 -7.49
N THR A 198 7.78 4.56 -7.14
CA THR A 198 9.12 4.28 -6.59
C THR A 198 10.10 3.78 -7.66
N HIS A 199 9.60 3.04 -8.66
CA HIS A 199 10.35 2.46 -9.78
C HIS A 199 9.85 3.04 -11.12
N PRO A 200 10.28 4.24 -11.51
CA PRO A 200 9.81 4.86 -12.75
C PRO A 200 10.11 3.99 -13.97
N LEU A 201 9.06 3.61 -14.70
CA LEU A 201 9.21 2.90 -15.96
C LEU A 201 9.54 3.87 -17.08
N THR A 202 10.61 3.58 -17.78
CA THR A 202 10.96 4.26 -19.01
C THR A 202 10.96 3.23 -20.17
N PRO A 203 10.65 3.63 -21.40
CA PRO A 203 10.78 2.73 -22.56
C PRO A 203 12.17 2.07 -22.65
N ASP A 204 13.20 2.77 -22.18
CA ASP A 204 14.57 2.29 -22.16
C ASP A 204 14.75 1.06 -21.24
N ARG A 205 14.00 0.97 -20.12
CA ARG A 205 14.08 -0.21 -19.22
C ARG A 205 13.55 -1.47 -19.88
N ILE A 206 12.44 -1.38 -20.61
CA ILE A 206 11.90 -2.53 -21.38
C ILE A 206 12.90 -2.97 -22.46
N ALA A 207 13.52 -2.01 -23.16
CA ALA A 207 14.55 -2.29 -24.15
C ALA A 207 15.81 -2.91 -23.50
N HIS A 208 16.22 -2.39 -22.35
CA HIS A 208 17.34 -2.91 -21.57
C HIS A 208 17.12 -4.37 -21.18
N VAL A 209 15.97 -4.70 -20.58
CA VAL A 209 15.62 -6.09 -20.22
C VAL A 209 15.67 -7.00 -21.44
N LYS A 210 15.08 -6.58 -22.58
CA LYS A 210 15.10 -7.36 -23.82
C LYS A 210 16.53 -7.62 -24.34
N ALA A 211 17.44 -6.66 -24.16
CA ALA A 211 18.85 -6.81 -24.57
C ALA A 211 19.63 -7.78 -23.68
N LEU A 212 19.18 -8.08 -22.47
CA LEU A 212 19.78 -9.02 -21.54
C LEU A 212 19.34 -10.48 -21.78
N LEU A 213 18.33 -10.70 -22.63
CA LEU A 213 17.81 -12.04 -22.92
C LEU A 213 18.80 -12.86 -23.72
N GLN A 214 18.84 -14.16 -23.42
CA GLN A 214 19.71 -15.16 -24.06
C GLN A 214 18.88 -16.16 -24.89
N PRO A 215 19.46 -16.78 -25.93
CA PRO A 215 18.72 -17.70 -26.80
C PRO A 215 18.05 -18.88 -26.09
N GLY A 216 18.56 -19.30 -24.93
CA GLY A 216 18.01 -20.40 -24.13
C GLY A 216 16.85 -20.00 -23.22
N ASP A 217 16.64 -18.71 -22.97
CA ASP A 217 15.67 -18.24 -21.97
C ASP A 217 14.23 -18.65 -22.30
N ALA A 218 13.85 -18.64 -23.57
CA ALA A 218 12.52 -19.02 -24.03
C ALA A 218 12.13 -20.48 -23.71
N SER A 219 13.09 -21.35 -23.36
CA SER A 219 12.84 -22.73 -22.93
C SER A 219 12.60 -22.85 -21.43
N LEU A 220 12.81 -21.79 -20.66
CA LEU A 220 12.61 -21.78 -19.23
C LEU A 220 11.12 -21.70 -18.84
N ALA A 221 10.84 -21.99 -17.59
CA ALA A 221 9.46 -22.13 -17.12
C ALA A 221 8.74 -20.78 -17.01
N ARG A 222 7.48 -20.74 -17.50
CA ARG A 222 6.57 -19.60 -17.27
C ARG A 222 5.44 -19.94 -16.30
N LYS A 223 4.92 -21.16 -16.35
CA LYS A 223 3.86 -21.73 -15.51
C LYS A 223 2.61 -20.83 -15.34
N PRO A 224 1.96 -20.39 -16.43
CA PRO A 224 0.83 -19.48 -16.34
C PRO A 224 -0.40 -20.11 -15.69
N GLU A 225 -0.77 -21.35 -16.03
CA GLU A 225 -1.96 -21.99 -15.47
C GLU A 225 -1.81 -22.25 -13.96
N ALA A 226 -0.67 -22.77 -13.52
CA ALA A 226 -0.40 -23.03 -12.11
C ALA A 226 -0.49 -21.73 -11.29
N TYR A 227 0.10 -20.64 -11.79
CA TYR A 227 0.03 -19.34 -11.18
C TYR A 227 -1.40 -18.82 -11.07
N LEU A 228 -2.14 -18.80 -12.18
CA LEU A 228 -3.50 -18.28 -12.21
C LEU A 228 -4.42 -19.03 -11.22
N ARG A 229 -4.27 -20.34 -11.10
CA ARG A 229 -5.02 -21.11 -10.11
C ARG A 229 -4.61 -20.80 -8.67
N THR A 230 -3.34 -20.48 -8.43
CA THR A 230 -2.86 -20.08 -7.10
C THR A 230 -3.43 -18.74 -6.68
N VAL A 231 -3.57 -17.79 -7.59
CA VAL A 231 -4.12 -16.45 -7.29
C VAL A 231 -5.64 -16.38 -7.48
N GLU A 232 -6.30 -17.45 -7.90
CA GLU A 232 -7.77 -17.50 -7.94
C GLU A 232 -8.33 -17.26 -6.54
N ASN A 233 -9.41 -16.48 -6.42
CA ASN A 233 -10.03 -16.03 -5.18
C ASN A 233 -9.30 -14.90 -4.42
N VAL A 234 -8.16 -14.42 -4.88
CA VAL A 234 -7.56 -13.20 -4.35
C VAL A 234 -8.55 -12.03 -4.47
N VAL A 235 -8.66 -11.22 -3.43
CA VAL A 235 -9.54 -10.05 -3.43
C VAL A 235 -9.04 -9.03 -4.45
N VAL A 236 -9.94 -8.57 -5.33
CA VAL A 236 -9.66 -7.58 -6.37
C VAL A 236 -10.28 -6.23 -6.01
N GLY A 237 -9.47 -5.17 -6.08
CA GLY A 237 -9.88 -3.83 -5.66
C GLY A 237 -10.00 -3.69 -4.15
N GLU A 238 -10.73 -2.70 -3.67
CA GLU A 238 -10.95 -2.49 -2.24
C GLU A 238 -11.74 -3.63 -1.60
N ASP A 239 -11.40 -3.96 -0.36
CA ASP A 239 -12.18 -4.90 0.45
C ASP A 239 -13.20 -4.12 1.31
N PRO A 240 -14.49 -4.17 0.98
CA PRO A 240 -15.49 -3.39 1.71
C PRO A 240 -15.62 -3.81 3.19
N ARG A 241 -15.13 -4.98 3.57
CA ARG A 241 -15.13 -5.45 4.97
C ARG A 241 -14.19 -4.61 5.85
N GLN A 242 -13.10 -4.07 5.25
CA GLN A 242 -12.13 -3.20 5.92
C GLN A 242 -12.58 -1.73 5.98
N GLY A 243 -13.67 -1.39 5.32
CA GLY A 243 -14.26 -0.06 5.29
C GLY A 243 -14.46 0.47 3.87
N TYR A 244 -15.52 1.25 3.69
CA TYR A 244 -15.86 1.88 2.42
C TYR A 244 -16.71 3.13 2.62
N VAL A 245 -16.73 4.01 1.61
CA VAL A 245 -17.58 5.21 1.61
C VAL A 245 -18.75 5.00 0.66
N GLU A 246 -19.97 5.28 1.14
CA GLU A 246 -21.19 5.29 0.33
C GLU A 246 -22.08 6.44 0.79
N ASN A 247 -22.55 7.26 -0.15
CA ASN A 247 -23.43 8.39 0.12
C ASN A 247 -22.96 9.35 1.23
N GLY A 248 -21.65 9.67 1.24
CA GLY A 248 -21.06 10.59 2.23
C GLY A 248 -20.95 10.02 3.65
N VAL A 249 -20.98 8.69 3.79
CA VAL A 249 -20.76 7.99 5.07
C VAL A 249 -19.68 6.93 4.88
N PHE A 250 -18.74 6.90 5.81
CA PHE A 250 -17.79 5.80 5.94
C PHE A 250 -18.39 4.71 6.81
N TYR A 251 -18.37 3.47 6.32
CA TYR A 251 -18.84 2.28 7.02
C TYR A 251 -17.67 1.32 7.23
N HIS A 252 -17.53 0.77 8.43
CA HIS A 252 -16.58 -0.29 8.72
C HIS A 252 -17.29 -1.56 9.19
N PRO A 253 -17.61 -2.52 8.30
CA PRO A 253 -18.40 -3.71 8.61
C PRO A 253 -17.83 -4.57 9.74
N VAL A 254 -16.52 -4.84 9.74
CA VAL A 254 -15.89 -5.71 10.75
C VAL A 254 -15.85 -5.07 12.13
N LEU A 255 -15.46 -3.79 12.24
CA LEU A 255 -15.38 -3.08 13.52
C LEU A 255 -16.71 -2.45 13.94
N ARG A 256 -17.75 -2.58 13.10
CA ARG A 256 -19.13 -2.15 13.39
C ARG A 256 -19.24 -0.68 13.78
N PHE A 257 -18.61 0.21 13.01
CA PHE A 257 -18.80 1.66 13.18
C PHE A 257 -19.04 2.37 11.84
N GLN A 258 -19.56 3.57 11.94
CA GLN A 258 -19.76 4.48 10.82
C GLN A 258 -19.60 5.93 11.26
N PHE A 259 -19.26 6.80 10.30
CA PHE A 259 -19.22 8.25 10.50
C PHE A 259 -19.41 9.01 9.19
N ALA A 260 -19.83 10.29 9.27
CA ALA A 260 -20.04 11.12 8.09
C ALA A 260 -18.71 11.56 7.46
N VAL A 261 -18.66 11.58 6.14
CA VAL A 261 -17.57 12.11 5.33
C VAL A 261 -18.04 13.40 4.66
N PRO A 262 -17.42 14.56 4.91
CA PRO A 262 -17.79 15.80 4.28
C PRO A 262 -17.63 15.77 2.75
N ALA A 263 -18.47 16.51 2.04
CA ALA A 263 -18.39 16.59 0.59
C ALA A 263 -17.04 17.16 0.14
N GLY A 264 -16.43 16.52 -0.87
CA GLY A 264 -15.13 16.92 -1.42
C GLY A 264 -13.91 16.45 -0.61
N TRP A 265 -14.09 15.84 0.58
CA TRP A 265 -13.00 15.24 1.31
C TRP A 265 -12.57 13.91 0.70
N LYS A 266 -11.27 13.68 0.63
CA LYS A 266 -10.70 12.38 0.24
C LYS A 266 -10.56 11.47 1.45
N VAL A 267 -10.89 10.20 1.28
CA VAL A 267 -10.69 9.17 2.31
C VAL A 267 -9.63 8.19 1.80
N ASP A 268 -8.60 8.00 2.62
CA ASP A 268 -7.61 6.94 2.46
C ASP A 268 -7.78 5.97 3.64
N ASN A 269 -8.08 4.73 3.32
CA ASN A 269 -8.39 3.70 4.30
C ASN A 269 -7.36 2.58 4.22
N THR A 270 -6.64 2.39 5.30
CA THR A 270 -5.65 1.31 5.47
C THR A 270 -6.01 0.46 6.69
N PRO A 271 -5.46 -0.73 6.84
CA PRO A 271 -5.65 -1.52 8.06
C PRO A 271 -5.23 -0.82 9.35
N ALA A 272 -4.26 0.11 9.27
CA ALA A 272 -3.76 0.86 10.42
C ALA A 272 -4.65 2.05 10.80
N GLN A 273 -5.29 2.71 9.82
CA GLN A 273 -5.98 3.97 10.03
C GLN A 273 -6.89 4.36 8.88
N VAL A 274 -7.85 5.22 9.18
CA VAL A 274 -8.63 5.94 8.17
C VAL A 274 -8.20 7.42 8.18
N THR A 275 -7.74 7.92 7.06
CA THR A 275 -7.31 9.32 6.88
C THR A 275 -8.31 10.05 6.02
N LEU A 276 -8.83 11.18 6.51
CA LEU A 276 -9.68 12.09 5.75
C LEU A 276 -8.91 13.39 5.50
N ILE A 277 -8.85 13.82 4.25
CA ILE A 277 -8.10 15.01 3.83
C ILE A 277 -9.05 15.96 3.10
N ALA A 278 -9.08 17.22 3.52
CA ALA A 278 -9.85 18.25 2.85
C ALA A 278 -9.37 18.44 1.40
N ALA A 279 -10.25 18.92 0.52
CA ALA A 279 -9.97 19.06 -0.92
C ALA A 279 -8.71 19.89 -1.23
N ASP A 280 -8.43 20.92 -0.42
CA ASP A 280 -7.25 21.78 -0.54
C ASP A 280 -6.00 21.28 0.21
N GLN A 281 -6.09 20.09 0.82
CA GLN A 281 -5.02 19.40 1.55
C GLN A 281 -4.42 20.17 2.75
N ASN A 282 -5.07 21.24 3.24
CA ASN A 282 -4.58 22.04 4.36
C ASN A 282 -5.20 21.68 5.71
N GLY A 283 -6.13 20.72 5.73
CA GLY A 283 -6.72 20.16 6.94
C GLY A 283 -7.02 18.68 6.76
N GLY A 284 -6.97 17.94 7.85
CA GLY A 284 -7.28 16.51 7.82
C GLY A 284 -7.54 15.92 9.19
N ILE A 285 -8.08 14.72 9.21
CA ILE A 285 -8.34 13.95 10.40
C ILE A 285 -7.92 12.50 10.19
N ILE A 286 -7.26 11.93 11.19
CA ILE A 286 -6.81 10.54 11.19
C ILE A 286 -7.58 9.81 12.28
N LEU A 287 -8.23 8.73 11.92
CA LEU A 287 -8.86 7.80 12.85
C LEU A 287 -7.97 6.56 12.99
N ARG A 288 -7.58 6.26 14.22
CA ARG A 288 -6.95 4.99 14.59
C ARG A 288 -7.79 4.27 15.62
N GLY A 289 -7.85 2.94 15.52
CA GLY A 289 -8.52 2.10 16.50
C GLY A 289 -7.53 1.11 17.11
N GLY A 290 -7.66 0.84 18.41
CA GLY A 290 -6.84 -0.16 19.09
C GLY A 290 -7.62 -0.86 20.19
N LYS A 291 -7.41 -2.20 20.33
CA LYS A 291 -7.91 -2.94 21.49
C LYS A 291 -7.12 -2.54 22.74
N THR A 292 -7.83 -2.20 23.78
CA THR A 292 -7.23 -1.82 25.06
C THR A 292 -8.26 -1.90 26.18
N THR A 293 -7.78 -2.18 27.38
CA THR A 293 -8.58 -2.08 28.62
C THR A 293 -8.70 -0.63 29.11
N ASP A 294 -7.89 0.28 28.58
CA ASP A 294 -7.91 1.70 28.96
C ASP A 294 -9.30 2.31 28.72
N THR A 295 -9.67 3.24 29.55
CA THR A 295 -10.74 4.21 29.27
C THR A 295 -10.32 5.17 28.16
N ALA A 296 -11.27 5.92 27.59
CA ALA A 296 -10.97 6.96 26.61
C ALA A 296 -9.97 8.02 27.15
N GLU A 297 -10.10 8.35 28.44
CA GLU A 297 -9.23 9.31 29.11
C GLU A 297 -7.81 8.79 29.33
N GLU A 298 -7.66 7.57 29.85
CA GLU A 298 -6.34 6.96 30.09
C GLU A 298 -5.59 6.81 28.77
N PHE A 299 -6.28 6.37 27.71
CA PHE A 299 -5.69 6.28 26.38
C PHE A 299 -5.25 7.65 25.86
N ALA A 300 -6.11 8.68 25.95
CA ALA A 300 -5.79 10.02 25.51
C ALA A 300 -4.59 10.61 26.27
N LYS A 301 -4.48 10.38 27.58
CA LYS A 301 -3.34 10.80 28.40
C LYS A 301 -2.03 10.13 28.03
N LYS A 302 -2.06 8.88 27.61
CA LYS A 302 -0.88 8.18 27.06
C LYS A 302 -0.45 8.83 25.73
N GLN A 303 -1.40 9.17 24.85
CA GLN A 303 -1.10 9.88 23.60
C GLN A 303 -0.57 11.31 23.87
N ALA A 304 -1.10 11.98 24.88
CA ALA A 304 -0.67 13.32 25.28
C ALA A 304 0.84 13.39 25.58
N ALA A 305 1.41 12.36 26.20
CA ALA A 305 2.84 12.29 26.50
C ALA A 305 3.70 12.37 25.21
N GLU A 306 3.30 11.67 24.15
CA GLU A 306 4.01 11.68 22.87
C GLU A 306 3.80 13.02 22.12
N ILE A 307 2.59 13.58 22.19
CA ILE A 307 2.30 14.91 21.61
C ILE A 307 3.16 15.98 22.28
N THR A 308 3.28 15.95 23.62
CA THR A 308 4.10 16.89 24.39
C THR A 308 5.59 16.76 24.06
N LYS A 309 6.12 15.54 23.97
CA LYS A 309 7.51 15.31 23.51
C LYS A 309 7.78 15.88 22.12
N SER A 310 6.76 15.95 21.28
CA SER A 310 6.83 16.54 19.94
C SER A 310 6.62 18.07 19.93
N GLY A 311 6.63 18.73 21.08
CA GLY A 311 6.48 20.19 21.22
C GLY A 311 5.02 20.65 21.32
N GLY A 312 4.08 19.73 21.57
CA GLY A 312 2.67 20.08 21.75
C GLY A 312 2.39 20.68 23.14
N THR A 313 1.66 21.77 23.18
CA THR A 313 1.14 22.42 24.41
C THR A 313 -0.35 22.18 24.49
N LEU A 314 -0.82 21.59 25.59
CA LEU A 314 -2.23 21.39 25.87
C LEU A 314 -2.94 22.75 26.10
N LEU A 315 -4.05 22.94 25.41
CA LEU A 315 -4.86 24.14 25.50
C LEU A 315 -6.11 23.92 26.36
N ASN A 316 -6.80 22.83 26.15
CA ASN A 316 -7.97 22.44 26.93
C ASN A 316 -8.22 20.93 26.82
N GLU A 317 -9.05 20.42 27.72
CA GLU A 317 -9.56 19.07 27.73
C GLU A 317 -11.01 19.02 28.19
N SER A 318 -11.76 17.99 27.77
CA SER A 318 -13.16 17.83 28.16
C SER A 318 -13.61 16.37 28.10
N ARG A 319 -14.60 16.06 28.94
CA ARG A 319 -15.32 14.78 28.92
C ARG A 319 -16.70 15.02 28.33
N THR A 320 -17.12 14.13 27.45
CA THR A 320 -18.43 14.17 26.85
C THR A 320 -18.91 12.77 26.48
N THR A 321 -20.10 12.66 25.93
CA THR A 321 -20.65 11.44 25.38
C THR A 321 -21.07 11.69 23.93
N ILE A 322 -20.66 10.82 23.01
CA ILE A 322 -21.01 10.90 21.60
C ILE A 322 -21.75 9.62 21.23
N ASN A 323 -23.02 9.74 20.88
CA ASN A 323 -23.91 8.61 20.52
C ASN A 323 -23.84 7.44 21.53
N GLY A 324 -23.84 7.77 22.84
CA GLY A 324 -23.76 6.78 23.93
C GLY A 324 -22.32 6.31 24.26
N LEU A 325 -21.29 6.70 23.52
CA LEU A 325 -19.92 6.34 23.78
C LEU A 325 -19.21 7.40 24.62
N ALA A 326 -18.50 6.97 25.69
CA ALA A 326 -17.66 7.86 26.47
C ALA A 326 -16.55 8.45 25.59
N CYS A 327 -16.43 9.77 25.57
CA CYS A 327 -15.45 10.51 24.79
C CYS A 327 -14.61 11.42 25.69
N TYR A 328 -13.29 11.40 25.51
CA TYR A 328 -12.36 12.35 26.09
C TYR A 328 -11.65 13.09 24.99
N ALA A 329 -11.75 14.41 25.02
CA ALA A 329 -11.19 15.28 23.99
C ALA A 329 -10.13 16.22 24.57
N GLN A 330 -9.06 16.44 23.81
CA GLN A 330 -7.94 17.32 24.13
C GLN A 330 -7.59 18.16 22.93
N ALA A 331 -7.22 19.42 23.16
CA ALA A 331 -6.79 20.32 22.12
C ALA A 331 -5.38 20.82 22.40
N TYR A 332 -4.56 20.87 21.35
CA TYR A 332 -3.15 21.24 21.41
C TYR A 332 -2.81 22.32 20.40
N THR A 333 -1.77 23.08 20.71
CA THR A 333 -1.00 23.83 19.74
C THR A 333 0.42 23.28 19.69
N ILE A 334 0.98 23.17 18.49
CA ILE A 334 2.31 22.61 18.25
C ILE A 334 3.09 23.67 17.51
N ALA A 335 4.07 24.26 18.18
CA ALA A 335 4.92 25.28 17.60
C ALA A 335 5.71 24.73 16.41
N GLN A 336 5.94 25.59 15.41
CA GLN A 336 6.74 25.28 14.23
C GLN A 336 7.80 26.34 14.04
N GLU A 337 8.98 25.91 13.63
CA GLU A 337 10.05 26.86 13.30
C GLU A 337 9.71 27.54 11.96
N ASN A 338 9.58 28.87 11.99
CA ASN A 338 9.29 29.71 10.81
C ASN A 338 7.97 29.41 10.07
N ALA A 339 6.95 28.87 10.74
CA ALA A 339 5.64 28.61 10.16
C ALA A 339 4.50 28.77 11.17
N ASP A 340 3.27 28.85 10.64
CA ASP A 340 2.05 28.90 11.46
C ASP A 340 1.97 27.65 12.35
N PRO A 341 1.73 27.77 13.66
CA PRO A 341 1.57 26.63 14.55
C PRO A 341 0.51 25.64 14.05
N VAL A 342 0.68 24.36 14.34
CA VAL A 342 -0.39 23.39 14.11
C VAL A 342 -1.37 23.39 15.25
N ARG A 343 -2.65 23.54 14.96
CA ARG A 343 -3.76 23.24 15.85
C ARG A 343 -4.16 21.78 15.70
N MET A 344 -4.22 21.05 16.81
CA MET A 344 -4.63 19.65 16.84
C MET A 344 -5.76 19.43 17.84
N GLU A 345 -6.78 18.67 17.46
CA GLU A 345 -7.81 18.15 18.38
C GLU A 345 -7.75 16.62 18.37
N LEU A 346 -7.52 16.02 19.52
CA LEU A 346 -7.56 14.59 19.76
C LEU A 346 -8.87 14.25 20.46
N SER A 347 -9.69 13.36 19.87
CA SER A 347 -10.94 12.86 20.46
C SER A 347 -10.87 11.35 20.55
N CYS A 348 -10.84 10.81 21.77
CA CYS A 348 -10.79 9.37 22.03
C CYS A 348 -12.16 8.87 22.48
N LEU A 349 -12.72 7.87 21.78
CA LEU A 349 -14.03 7.29 22.06
C LEU A 349 -13.85 5.82 22.47
N LYS A 350 -14.44 5.40 23.59
CA LYS A 350 -14.45 4.00 24.05
C LYS A 350 -15.65 3.27 23.48
N LYS A 351 -15.40 2.16 22.75
CA LYS A 351 -16.43 1.28 22.20
C LYS A 351 -16.06 -0.17 22.48
N GLY A 352 -16.70 -0.80 23.44
CA GLY A 352 -16.34 -2.15 23.89
C GLY A 352 -14.87 -2.23 24.30
N ASP A 353 -14.12 -3.19 23.75
CA ASP A 353 -12.68 -3.37 24.01
C ASP A 353 -11.78 -2.47 23.16
N TRP A 354 -12.36 -1.54 22.40
CA TRP A 354 -11.62 -0.64 21.51
C TRP A 354 -11.67 0.79 22.01
N VAL A 355 -10.57 1.52 21.78
CA VAL A 355 -10.57 2.99 21.76
C VAL A 355 -10.31 3.45 20.33
N PHE A 356 -11.17 4.35 19.86
CA PHE A 356 -11.04 5.03 18.56
C PHE A 356 -10.58 6.45 18.78
N ALA A 357 -9.42 6.80 18.25
CA ALA A 357 -8.79 8.11 18.40
C ALA A 357 -8.85 8.89 17.08
N PHE A 358 -9.56 10.00 17.07
CA PHE A 358 -9.60 10.97 16.00
C PHE A 358 -8.58 12.09 16.28
N SER A 359 -7.60 12.22 15.41
CA SER A 359 -6.58 13.28 15.45
C SER A 359 -6.85 14.28 14.31
N ALA A 360 -7.53 15.36 14.59
CA ALA A 360 -7.88 16.42 13.64
C ALA A 360 -6.82 17.52 13.66
N MET A 361 -6.33 17.96 12.49
CA MET A 361 -5.21 18.88 12.37
C MET A 361 -5.35 19.84 11.20
N SER A 362 -4.92 21.09 11.43
CA SER A 362 -4.63 22.09 10.40
C SER A 362 -3.66 23.13 10.95
N SER A 363 -3.27 24.11 10.13
CA SER A 363 -2.63 25.31 10.67
C SER A 363 -3.54 26.02 11.66
N ALA A 364 -2.99 26.73 12.64
CA ALA A 364 -3.78 27.46 13.64
C ALA A 364 -4.69 28.52 13.00
N SER A 365 -4.17 29.26 12.02
CA SER A 365 -4.95 30.27 11.25
C SER A 365 -6.04 29.63 10.39
N GLY A 366 -5.81 28.41 9.85
CA GLY A 366 -6.77 27.66 9.04
C GLY A 366 -7.82 26.89 9.83
N PHE A 367 -7.64 26.73 11.14
CA PHE A 367 -8.47 25.83 11.95
C PHE A 367 -9.96 26.22 11.97
N ALA A 368 -10.25 27.49 11.94
CA ALA A 368 -11.64 27.97 11.89
C ALA A 368 -12.42 27.46 10.65
N LYS A 369 -11.72 27.24 9.53
CA LYS A 369 -12.30 26.70 8.29
C LYS A 369 -12.69 25.23 8.42
N TYR A 370 -11.84 24.39 9.04
CA TYR A 370 -12.01 22.94 9.09
C TYR A 370 -12.68 22.46 10.39
N GLY A 371 -12.61 23.23 11.46
CA GLY A 371 -13.13 22.88 12.78
C GLY A 371 -14.59 22.40 12.78
N PRO A 372 -15.52 23.05 12.04
CA PRO A 372 -16.90 22.56 11.91
C PRO A 372 -16.98 21.15 11.30
N ASP A 373 -16.19 20.85 10.29
CA ASP A 373 -16.16 19.52 9.65
C ASP A 373 -15.54 18.49 10.61
N PHE A 374 -14.43 18.81 11.30
CA PHE A 374 -13.84 17.94 12.30
C PHE A 374 -14.85 17.54 13.39
N LYS A 375 -15.56 18.52 13.94
CA LYS A 375 -16.60 18.28 14.95
C LYS A 375 -17.73 17.41 14.40
N ARG A 376 -18.17 17.66 13.14
CA ARG A 376 -19.22 16.87 12.51
C ARG A 376 -18.82 15.42 12.29
N ILE A 377 -17.57 15.17 11.85
CA ILE A 377 -17.03 13.82 11.65
C ILE A 377 -17.06 13.07 12.99
N VAL A 378 -16.46 13.63 14.04
CA VAL A 378 -16.37 13.01 15.36
C VAL A 378 -17.76 12.81 15.98
N ALA A 379 -18.63 13.81 15.94
CA ALA A 379 -19.99 13.74 16.48
C ALA A 379 -20.89 12.73 15.77
N SER A 380 -20.58 12.40 14.51
CA SER A 380 -21.34 11.42 13.73
C SER A 380 -20.87 9.96 13.95
N PHE A 381 -19.76 9.74 14.66
CA PHE A 381 -19.25 8.41 14.95
C PHE A 381 -20.25 7.62 15.81
N LYS A 382 -20.67 6.47 15.31
CA LYS A 382 -21.66 5.62 16.00
C LYS A 382 -21.55 4.17 15.55
N ASP A 383 -22.28 3.29 16.24
CA ASP A 383 -22.41 1.90 15.87
C ASP A 383 -23.02 1.73 14.47
N LEU A 384 -22.47 0.78 13.72
CA LEU A 384 -23.06 0.30 12.47
C LEU A 384 -23.93 -0.91 12.76
N THR A 385 -25.23 -0.73 12.67
CA THR A 385 -26.25 -1.78 12.92
C THR A 385 -27.00 -2.20 11.67
N ASP A 386 -26.94 -1.41 10.59
CA ASP A 386 -27.60 -1.71 9.33
C ASP A 386 -26.97 -2.94 8.64
N ALA A 387 -27.72 -4.05 8.62
CA ALA A 387 -27.28 -5.30 8.01
C ALA A 387 -26.88 -5.14 6.53
N SER A 388 -27.58 -4.25 5.78
CA SER A 388 -27.26 -4.01 4.36
C SER A 388 -25.91 -3.34 4.14
N LYS A 389 -25.36 -2.67 5.17
CA LYS A 389 -24.03 -2.04 5.15
C LYS A 389 -22.94 -2.94 5.74
N ILE A 390 -23.33 -3.91 6.53
CA ILE A 390 -22.45 -4.88 7.19
C ILE A 390 -22.16 -6.06 6.26
N ASP A 391 -23.18 -6.58 5.63
CA ASP A 391 -23.09 -7.81 4.82
C ASP A 391 -22.58 -7.47 3.41
N ARG A 392 -21.29 -7.14 3.33
CA ARG A 392 -20.58 -6.78 2.10
C ARG A 392 -19.47 -7.78 1.81
N SER A 393 -19.60 -8.49 0.69
CA SER A 393 -18.58 -9.41 0.21
C SER A 393 -17.58 -8.69 -0.70
N PRO A 394 -16.27 -8.98 -0.56
CA PRO A 394 -15.28 -8.47 -1.50
C PRO A 394 -15.41 -9.14 -2.86
N LYS A 395 -15.06 -8.43 -3.90
CA LYS A 395 -14.89 -9.02 -5.22
C LYS A 395 -13.63 -9.87 -5.25
N ARG A 396 -13.73 -11.05 -5.87
CA ARG A 396 -12.63 -12.00 -5.95
C ARG A 396 -12.27 -12.33 -7.39
N LEU A 397 -10.97 -12.52 -7.64
CA LEU A 397 -10.48 -13.01 -8.92
C LEU A 397 -11.11 -14.38 -9.22
N ALA A 398 -11.69 -14.50 -10.39
CA ALA A 398 -12.24 -15.74 -10.90
C ALA A 398 -11.65 -16.06 -12.26
N LEU A 399 -11.62 -17.32 -12.60
CA LEU A 399 -11.07 -17.81 -13.87
C LEU A 399 -12.18 -18.43 -14.72
N VAL A 400 -12.22 -18.05 -15.99
CA VAL A 400 -13.13 -18.60 -16.99
C VAL A 400 -12.30 -19.16 -18.14
N LYS A 401 -12.61 -20.38 -18.61
CA LYS A 401 -12.00 -20.93 -19.83
C LYS A 401 -12.62 -20.29 -21.07
N ALA A 402 -11.81 -19.70 -21.91
CA ALA A 402 -12.24 -19.19 -23.21
C ALA A 402 -12.72 -20.35 -24.12
N ASN A 403 -13.75 -20.08 -24.91
CA ASN A 403 -14.31 -21.03 -25.86
C ASN A 403 -13.71 -20.94 -27.28
N GLY A 404 -12.82 -19.96 -27.51
CA GLY A 404 -12.18 -19.70 -28.80
C GLY A 404 -13.05 -18.95 -29.84
N SER A 405 -14.23 -18.44 -29.41
CA SER A 405 -15.13 -17.71 -30.31
C SER A 405 -15.59 -16.35 -29.72
N ASP A 406 -15.68 -16.25 -28.41
CA ASP A 406 -16.07 -15.02 -27.73
C ASP A 406 -14.89 -14.04 -27.62
N THR A 407 -15.15 -12.75 -27.82
CA THR A 407 -14.18 -11.71 -27.50
C THR A 407 -13.98 -11.60 -25.99
N LEU A 408 -12.85 -11.03 -25.55
CA LEU A 408 -12.62 -10.75 -24.14
C LEU A 408 -13.77 -9.95 -23.51
N GLN A 409 -14.26 -8.92 -24.22
CA GLN A 409 -15.41 -8.13 -23.77
C GLN A 409 -16.66 -9.01 -23.55
N ALA A 410 -16.95 -9.93 -24.45
CA ALA A 410 -18.09 -10.84 -24.32
C ALA A 410 -17.93 -11.77 -23.11
N ILE A 411 -16.71 -12.28 -22.87
CA ILE A 411 -16.39 -13.12 -21.71
C ILE A 411 -16.58 -12.34 -20.41
N LEU A 412 -16.04 -11.13 -20.30
CA LEU A 412 -16.16 -10.26 -19.12
C LEU A 412 -17.64 -9.90 -18.82
N LYS A 413 -18.42 -9.61 -19.87
CA LYS A 413 -19.85 -9.35 -19.74
C LYS A 413 -20.60 -10.57 -19.24
N LYS A 414 -20.38 -11.75 -19.81
CA LYS A 414 -20.99 -13.01 -19.36
C LYS A 414 -20.63 -13.37 -17.92
N ALA A 415 -19.41 -13.05 -17.48
CA ALA A 415 -18.94 -13.24 -16.11
C ALA A 415 -19.47 -12.18 -15.11
N GLY A 416 -20.27 -11.19 -15.56
CA GLY A 416 -20.81 -10.15 -14.69
C GLY A 416 -19.79 -9.09 -14.26
N THR A 417 -18.62 -9.02 -14.91
CA THR A 417 -17.62 -7.98 -14.65
C THR A 417 -18.18 -6.62 -15.06
N ALA A 418 -18.17 -5.65 -14.14
CA ALA A 418 -18.70 -4.31 -14.41
C ALA A 418 -17.95 -3.64 -15.58
N GLU A 419 -18.69 -3.00 -16.49
CA GLU A 419 -18.15 -2.40 -17.72
C GLU A 419 -17.00 -1.42 -17.46
N LYS A 420 -17.13 -0.57 -16.45
CA LYS A 420 -16.07 0.36 -16.03
C LYS A 420 -14.73 -0.33 -15.66
N SER A 421 -14.73 -1.61 -15.36
CA SER A 421 -13.53 -2.40 -15.03
C SER A 421 -12.96 -3.15 -16.24
N TRP A 422 -13.62 -3.19 -17.39
CA TRP A 422 -13.15 -3.95 -18.55
C TRP A 422 -11.76 -3.53 -19.04
N PRO A 423 -11.41 -2.23 -19.12
CA PRO A 423 -10.04 -1.83 -19.50
C PRO A 423 -8.98 -2.42 -18.56
N GLN A 424 -9.23 -2.41 -17.25
CA GLN A 424 -8.34 -3.01 -16.26
C GLN A 424 -8.18 -4.51 -16.49
N PHE A 425 -9.29 -5.25 -16.72
CA PHE A 425 -9.24 -6.68 -17.00
C PHE A 425 -8.61 -7.01 -18.36
N ALA A 426 -8.68 -6.11 -19.33
CA ALA A 426 -7.96 -6.23 -20.59
C ALA A 426 -6.43 -6.24 -20.35
N VAL A 427 -5.95 -5.29 -19.54
CA VAL A 427 -4.53 -5.25 -19.14
C VAL A 427 -4.15 -6.49 -18.33
N MET A 428 -4.94 -6.88 -17.33
CA MET A 428 -4.68 -8.05 -16.48
C MET A 428 -4.61 -9.36 -17.28
N ASN A 429 -5.32 -9.46 -18.40
CA ASN A 429 -5.28 -10.62 -19.30
C ASN A 429 -4.25 -10.48 -20.43
N GLY A 430 -3.57 -9.34 -20.55
CA GLY A 430 -2.65 -9.06 -21.66
C GLY A 430 -3.33 -9.12 -23.04
N LEU A 431 -4.59 -8.67 -23.13
CA LEU A 431 -5.43 -8.72 -24.32
C LEU A 431 -6.10 -7.37 -24.58
N GLU A 432 -6.52 -7.16 -25.84
CA GLU A 432 -7.47 -6.11 -26.17
C GLU A 432 -8.92 -6.63 -25.95
N LEU A 433 -9.86 -5.72 -25.68
CA LEU A 433 -11.27 -6.10 -25.44
C LEU A 433 -11.90 -6.82 -26.63
N THR A 434 -11.47 -6.48 -27.83
CA THR A 434 -11.93 -7.09 -29.10
C THR A 434 -11.22 -8.40 -29.45
N ALA A 435 -10.16 -8.77 -28.73
CA ALA A 435 -9.40 -9.98 -29.00
C ALA A 435 -10.23 -11.23 -28.65
N VAL A 436 -10.13 -12.25 -29.48
CA VAL A 436 -10.70 -13.60 -29.24
C VAL A 436 -9.60 -14.50 -28.68
N PRO A 437 -9.63 -14.81 -27.37
CA PRO A 437 -8.60 -15.68 -26.79
C PRO A 437 -8.76 -17.12 -27.27
N ALA A 438 -7.64 -17.83 -27.42
CA ALA A 438 -7.63 -19.23 -27.83
C ALA A 438 -8.50 -20.11 -26.90
N ALA A 439 -9.15 -21.12 -27.47
CA ALA A 439 -9.95 -22.08 -26.71
C ALA A 439 -9.12 -22.71 -25.58
N GLY A 440 -9.69 -22.78 -24.37
CA GLY A 440 -9.03 -23.33 -23.19
C GLY A 440 -8.15 -22.36 -22.42
N ARG A 441 -7.81 -21.17 -22.97
CA ARG A 441 -7.07 -20.14 -22.23
C ARG A 441 -7.87 -19.69 -21.01
N LEU A 442 -7.21 -19.63 -19.85
CA LEU A 442 -7.80 -19.07 -18.63
C LEU A 442 -7.84 -17.54 -18.72
N ILE A 443 -9.01 -17.01 -18.50
CA ILE A 443 -9.29 -15.55 -18.51
C ILE A 443 -9.64 -15.12 -17.11
N LYS A 444 -8.92 -14.11 -16.61
CA LYS A 444 -9.22 -13.45 -15.34
C LYS A 444 -10.49 -12.62 -15.46
N THR A 445 -11.42 -12.87 -14.56
CA THR A 445 -12.69 -12.16 -14.38
C THR A 445 -12.88 -11.85 -12.90
N VAL A 446 -14.05 -11.36 -12.49
CA VAL A 446 -14.35 -11.09 -11.08
C VAL A 446 -15.73 -11.66 -10.74
N ARG A 447 -15.87 -12.19 -9.54
CA ARG A 447 -17.13 -12.64 -8.96
C ARG A 447 -17.40 -12.01 -7.60
#